data_944577df6dd06df088d5859f03a4d3f7
#
_entry.id   944577df6dd06df088d5859f03a4d3f7
#
_cell.length_a   1.000
_cell.length_b   1.000
_cell.length_c   1.000
_cell.angle_alpha   90.00
_cell.angle_beta   90.00
_cell.angle_gamma   90.00
#
_symmetry.space_group_name_H-M   'P 1'
#
loop_
_entity.id
_entity.type
_entity.pdbx_description
1 polymer ?
#
loop_
_entity_poly.entity_id
_entity_poly.type
_entity_poly.pdbx_seq_one_letter_code
_entity_poly.pdbx_strand_id
1 'polypeptide(L)'
;MELRKLEFTEIVSFYILNIGGWSNMDDIEFVRCSGINEDFIMNCQLLDMDLDRRVGRVIKRDKYKQYNQLDEIKEAIVVYVDGKAVGAGAIREYQYGDIDDATELKRVFVRDEFQGKGIGNKLVLELIEWAKELGYKRLILETGELLQESCHIYRKVGFKKIDNYGPYISMPESLCMMKEL
;
A
#
# COMPACT_ATOMS: atom_id res chain seq x y z
N MET A 1 -16.97 -7.03 40.94
CA MET A 1 -17.29 -7.37 39.53
C MET A 1 -16.15 -6.75 38.71
N GLU A 2 -15.11 -7.55 38.46
CA GLU A 2 -13.89 -7.12 37.76
C GLU A 2 -14.17 -7.01 36.25
N LEU A 3 -13.99 -5.81 35.72
CA LEU A 3 -13.94 -5.58 34.27
C LEU A 3 -12.64 -6.17 33.74
N ARG A 4 -12.68 -7.33 33.09
CA ARG A 4 -11.55 -7.86 32.32
C ARG A 4 -11.22 -6.84 31.23
N LYS A 5 -9.97 -6.34 31.24
CA LYS A 5 -9.38 -5.67 30.08
C LYS A 5 -9.29 -6.70 28.96
N LEU A 6 -10.11 -6.56 27.94
CA LEU A 6 -9.97 -7.32 26.70
C LEU A 6 -8.65 -6.97 26.07
N GLU A 7 -7.86 -7.96 25.70
CA GLU A 7 -6.60 -7.76 24.98
C GLU A 7 -6.88 -7.15 23.60
N PHE A 8 -5.93 -6.37 23.08
CA PHE A 8 -6.07 -5.62 21.81
C PHE A 8 -6.46 -6.51 20.63
N THR A 9 -6.03 -7.78 20.63
CA THR A 9 -6.42 -8.85 19.68
C THR A 9 -7.91 -9.18 19.71
N GLU A 10 -8.57 -9.17 20.88
CA GLU A 10 -10.00 -9.43 21.03
C GLU A 10 -10.84 -8.23 20.56
N ILE A 11 -10.36 -7.00 20.76
CA ILE A 11 -11.02 -5.78 20.27
C ILE A 11 -10.97 -5.71 18.74
N VAL A 12 -9.85 -6.07 18.13
CA VAL A 12 -9.71 -6.13 16.65
C VAL A 12 -10.63 -7.22 16.08
N SER A 13 -10.69 -8.40 16.71
CA SER A 13 -11.62 -9.47 16.30
C SER A 13 -13.10 -9.06 16.46
N PHE A 14 -13.46 -8.33 17.53
CA PHE A 14 -14.83 -7.88 17.75
C PHE A 14 -15.26 -6.79 16.74
N TYR A 15 -14.36 -5.90 16.33
CA TYR A 15 -14.62 -4.91 15.29
C TYR A 15 -14.74 -5.52 13.89
N ILE A 16 -14.00 -6.60 13.61
CA ILE A 16 -14.07 -7.34 12.34
C ILE A 16 -15.42 -8.07 12.19
N LEU A 17 -15.99 -8.57 13.28
CA LEU A 17 -17.25 -9.35 13.28
C LEU A 17 -18.53 -8.49 13.17
N ASN A 18 -18.47 -7.17 13.41
CA ASN A 18 -19.67 -6.33 13.49
C ASN A 18 -19.90 -5.33 12.36
N ILE A 19 -19.07 -5.32 11.30
CA ILE A 19 -19.36 -4.51 10.12
C ILE A 19 -20.03 -5.41 9.08
N GLY A 20 -21.35 -5.37 9.09
CA GLY A 20 -22.20 -6.23 8.26
C GLY A 20 -21.86 -6.16 6.76
N GLY A 21 -21.88 -7.35 6.13
CA GLY A 21 -21.87 -7.51 4.68
C GLY A 21 -20.78 -8.43 4.10
N TRP A 22 -20.15 -9.29 4.90
CA TRP A 22 -19.11 -10.24 4.43
C TRP A 22 -19.67 -11.67 4.35
N SER A 23 -20.59 -11.92 3.43
CA SER A 23 -20.90 -13.29 3.04
C SER A 23 -19.84 -13.75 2.02
N ASN A 24 -19.02 -14.73 2.39
CA ASN A 24 -18.14 -15.54 1.54
C ASN A 24 -16.84 -14.90 1.00
N MET A 25 -15.99 -14.36 1.88
CA MET A 25 -14.55 -14.33 1.65
C MET A 25 -13.89 -14.92 2.91
N ASP A 26 -13.79 -16.23 2.95
CA ASP A 26 -13.53 -16.97 4.19
C ASP A 26 -12.06 -17.02 4.58
N ASP A 27 -11.11 -16.62 3.71
CA ASP A 27 -9.69 -16.64 4.06
C ASP A 27 -8.90 -15.54 3.35
N ILE A 28 -8.69 -14.38 4.00
CA ILE A 28 -7.82 -13.31 3.50
C ILE A 28 -6.55 -13.30 4.34
N GLU A 29 -5.43 -13.60 3.72
CA GLU A 29 -4.11 -13.60 4.34
C GLU A 29 -3.25 -12.45 3.83
N PHE A 30 -2.50 -11.80 4.73
CA PHE A 30 -1.48 -10.79 4.42
C PHE A 30 -0.12 -11.37 4.77
N VAL A 31 0.61 -11.83 3.75
CA VAL A 31 1.87 -12.57 3.94
C VAL A 31 3.05 -11.64 3.70
N ARG A 32 3.86 -11.41 4.74
CA ARG A 32 5.09 -10.63 4.66
C ARG A 32 6.15 -11.41 3.87
N CYS A 33 6.80 -10.75 2.94
CA CYS A 33 7.84 -11.30 2.08
C CYS A 33 8.84 -10.20 1.65
N SER A 34 9.64 -10.46 0.64
CA SER A 34 10.54 -9.47 0.04
C SER A 34 10.24 -9.27 -1.45
N GLY A 35 10.89 -8.30 -2.08
CA GLY A 35 10.72 -7.96 -3.50
C GLY A 35 11.05 -9.06 -4.50
N ILE A 36 11.75 -10.11 -4.07
CA ILE A 36 12.07 -11.28 -4.91
C ILE A 36 11.01 -12.40 -4.86
N ASN A 37 9.95 -12.22 -4.07
CA ASN A 37 8.84 -13.18 -4.03
C ASN A 37 8.10 -13.19 -5.38
N GLU A 38 7.86 -14.37 -5.95
CA GLU A 38 7.29 -14.53 -7.30
C GLU A 38 5.87 -13.94 -7.40
N ASP A 39 5.03 -14.15 -6.39
CA ASP A 39 3.66 -13.60 -6.36
C ASP A 39 3.66 -12.08 -6.19
N PHE A 40 4.62 -11.53 -5.44
CA PHE A 40 4.83 -10.08 -5.37
C PHE A 40 5.21 -9.52 -6.74
N ILE A 41 6.21 -10.12 -7.40
CA ILE A 41 6.68 -9.71 -8.73
C ILE A 41 5.52 -9.77 -9.75
N MET A 42 4.75 -10.86 -9.74
CA MET A 42 3.60 -11.03 -10.63
C MET A 42 2.55 -9.92 -10.40
N ASN A 43 2.20 -9.60 -9.15
CA ASN A 43 1.25 -8.53 -8.87
C ASN A 43 1.81 -7.15 -9.25
N CYS A 44 3.12 -6.93 -9.16
CA CYS A 44 3.78 -5.71 -9.65
C CYS A 44 3.68 -5.58 -11.17
N GLN A 45 3.83 -6.67 -11.91
CA GLN A 45 3.64 -6.67 -13.37
C GLN A 45 2.19 -6.35 -13.75
N LEU A 46 1.21 -6.93 -13.04
CA LEU A 46 -0.21 -6.63 -13.25
C LEU A 46 -0.53 -5.16 -12.93
N LEU A 47 0.06 -4.60 -11.86
CA LEU A 47 -0.03 -3.17 -11.56
C LEU A 47 0.49 -2.31 -12.72
N ASP A 48 1.66 -2.64 -13.28
CA ASP A 48 2.23 -1.87 -14.38
C ASP A 48 1.32 -1.91 -15.62
N MET A 49 0.75 -3.07 -15.95
CA MET A 49 -0.24 -3.21 -17.02
C MET A 49 -1.51 -2.38 -16.76
N ASP A 50 -2.02 -2.42 -15.52
CA ASP A 50 -3.21 -1.64 -15.14
C ASP A 50 -2.96 -0.14 -15.23
N LEU A 51 -1.82 0.33 -14.73
CA LEU A 51 -1.43 1.73 -14.81
C LEU A 51 -1.23 2.19 -16.27
N ASP A 52 -0.64 1.37 -17.14
CA ASP A 52 -0.51 1.67 -18.56
C ASP A 52 -1.88 1.79 -19.24
N ARG A 53 -2.80 0.90 -18.88
CA ARG A 53 -4.20 0.95 -19.36
C ARG A 53 -4.93 2.22 -18.91
N ARG A 54 -4.78 2.61 -17.65
CA ARG A 54 -5.55 3.71 -17.01
C ARG A 54 -5.00 5.10 -17.34
N VAL A 55 -3.69 5.26 -17.31
CA VAL A 55 -3.05 6.58 -17.42
C VAL A 55 -1.98 6.66 -18.52
N GLY A 56 -1.57 5.57 -19.15
CA GLY A 56 -0.48 5.53 -20.14
C GLY A 56 -0.73 6.36 -21.39
N ARG A 57 -1.99 6.67 -21.71
CA ARG A 57 -2.34 7.58 -22.81
C ARG A 57 -2.07 9.06 -22.49
N VAL A 58 -2.03 9.42 -21.21
CA VAL A 58 -1.86 10.79 -20.71
C VAL A 58 -0.46 11.01 -20.15
N ILE A 59 0.07 10.01 -19.47
CA ILE A 59 1.35 10.06 -18.76
C ILE A 59 2.32 9.06 -19.38
N LYS A 60 3.48 9.56 -19.86
CA LYS A 60 4.59 8.68 -20.28
C LYS A 60 5.24 8.04 -19.05
N ARG A 61 4.93 6.76 -18.81
CA ARG A 61 5.33 6.05 -17.59
C ARG A 61 6.78 5.54 -17.58
N ASP A 62 7.47 5.52 -18.72
CA ASP A 62 8.86 5.03 -18.80
C ASP A 62 9.80 5.72 -17.81
N LYS A 63 9.58 7.01 -17.54
CA LYS A 63 10.39 7.78 -16.59
C LYS A 63 10.30 7.28 -15.13
N TYR A 64 9.20 6.55 -14.78
CA TYR A 64 9.00 5.99 -13.44
C TYR A 64 9.66 4.63 -13.24
N LYS A 65 10.02 3.91 -14.31
CA LYS A 65 10.56 2.53 -14.24
C LYS A 65 11.81 2.44 -13.35
N GLN A 66 12.71 3.43 -13.46
CA GLN A 66 13.94 3.48 -12.65
C GLN A 66 13.70 3.63 -11.15
N TYR A 67 12.52 4.14 -10.73
CA TYR A 67 12.16 4.34 -9.33
C TYR A 67 11.29 3.21 -8.76
N ASN A 68 11.00 2.19 -9.57
CA ASN A 68 10.11 1.08 -9.23
C ASN A 68 10.83 -0.28 -9.32
N GLN A 69 12.15 -0.30 -9.13
CA GLN A 69 12.93 -1.53 -9.09
C GLN A 69 12.54 -2.36 -7.86
N LEU A 70 12.42 -3.68 -8.04
CA LEU A 70 11.90 -4.59 -7.01
C LEU A 70 13.00 -5.22 -6.15
N ASP A 71 14.22 -5.29 -6.66
CA ASP A 71 15.40 -5.85 -5.98
C ASP A 71 15.83 -5.04 -4.74
N GLU A 72 15.50 -3.75 -4.69
CA GLU A 72 15.71 -2.90 -3.52
C GLU A 72 14.64 -3.05 -2.43
N ILE A 73 13.54 -3.75 -2.71
CA ILE A 73 12.43 -3.92 -1.78
C ILE A 73 12.71 -5.10 -0.85
N LYS A 74 12.90 -4.81 0.44
CA LYS A 74 13.10 -5.82 1.48
C LYS A 74 11.78 -6.21 2.16
N GLU A 75 10.88 -5.26 2.29
CA GLU A 75 9.60 -5.38 3.01
C GLU A 75 8.45 -5.29 2.01
N ALA A 76 7.83 -6.44 1.70
CA ALA A 76 6.67 -6.55 0.84
C ALA A 76 5.58 -7.40 1.49
N ILE A 77 4.32 -7.16 1.12
CA ILE A 77 3.17 -7.98 1.49
C ILE A 77 2.50 -8.48 0.21
N VAL A 78 2.22 -9.77 0.17
CA VAL A 78 1.28 -10.36 -0.80
C VAL A 78 -0.03 -10.66 -0.08
N VAL A 79 -1.15 -10.29 -0.70
CA VAL A 79 -2.49 -10.61 -0.21
C VAL A 79 -3.00 -11.85 -0.93
N TYR A 80 -3.41 -12.84 -0.16
CA TYR A 80 -4.06 -14.04 -0.68
C TYR A 80 -5.54 -14.05 -0.30
N VAL A 81 -6.36 -14.57 -1.19
CA VAL A 81 -7.76 -14.92 -0.97
C VAL A 81 -7.95 -16.33 -1.48
N ASP A 82 -8.35 -17.24 -0.62
CA ASP A 82 -8.52 -18.66 -0.94
C ASP A 82 -7.25 -19.24 -1.62
N GLY A 83 -6.07 -18.91 -1.10
CA GLY A 83 -4.76 -19.34 -1.62
C GLY A 83 -4.32 -18.69 -2.95
N LYS A 84 -5.11 -17.77 -3.52
CA LYS A 84 -4.77 -17.05 -4.74
C LYS A 84 -4.16 -15.68 -4.40
N ALA A 85 -2.99 -15.35 -4.93
CA ALA A 85 -2.38 -14.04 -4.80
C ALA A 85 -3.21 -12.99 -5.56
N VAL A 86 -3.83 -12.05 -4.84
CA VAL A 86 -4.81 -11.09 -5.39
C VAL A 86 -4.38 -9.64 -5.27
N GLY A 87 -3.32 -9.37 -4.55
CA GLY A 87 -2.81 -8.02 -4.38
C GLY A 87 -1.43 -8.01 -3.73
N ALA A 88 -0.78 -6.87 -3.75
CA ALA A 88 0.52 -6.68 -3.16
C ALA A 88 0.76 -5.22 -2.78
N GLY A 89 1.74 -4.99 -1.92
CA GLY A 89 2.25 -3.68 -1.56
C GLY A 89 3.58 -3.81 -0.84
N ALA A 90 4.32 -2.72 -0.73
CA ALA A 90 5.63 -2.73 -0.14
C ALA A 90 5.95 -1.41 0.56
N ILE A 91 6.95 -1.45 1.44
CA ILE A 91 7.65 -0.28 1.93
C ILE A 91 9.12 -0.39 1.54
N ARG A 92 9.73 0.75 1.22
CA ARG A 92 11.13 0.87 0.83
C ARG A 92 11.78 2.00 1.61
N GLU A 93 13.02 1.80 2.02
CA GLU A 93 13.81 2.86 2.66
C GLU A 93 13.80 4.13 1.80
N TYR A 94 13.54 5.27 2.44
CA TYR A 94 13.58 6.56 1.78
C TYR A 94 15.02 7.05 1.63
N GLN A 95 15.44 7.36 0.40
CA GLN A 95 16.86 7.56 0.06
C GLN A 95 17.24 9.01 -0.26
N TYR A 96 16.28 9.96 -0.26
CA TYR A 96 16.56 11.32 -0.78
C TYR A 96 17.00 12.32 0.29
N GLY A 97 16.88 11.98 1.60
CA GLY A 97 17.55 12.71 2.70
C GLY A 97 16.92 14.04 3.12
N ASP A 98 15.77 14.43 2.54
CA ASP A 98 15.05 15.66 2.91
C ASP A 98 13.91 15.43 3.90
N ILE A 99 13.63 14.18 4.25
CA ILE A 99 12.64 13.78 5.27
C ILE A 99 13.27 12.71 6.18
N ASP A 100 13.50 13.04 7.42
CA ASP A 100 14.11 12.12 8.39
C ASP A 100 13.14 11.02 8.85
N ASP A 101 13.69 9.85 9.21
CA ASP A 101 12.94 8.71 9.76
C ASP A 101 11.76 8.27 8.88
N ALA A 102 11.89 8.41 7.56
CA ALA A 102 10.86 8.10 6.60
C ALA A 102 11.08 6.77 5.88
N THR A 103 9.99 6.11 5.50
CA THR A 103 9.96 5.03 4.52
C THR A 103 8.93 5.33 3.44
N GLU A 104 9.08 4.75 2.26
CA GLU A 104 8.21 5.00 1.11
C GLU A 104 7.28 3.82 0.83
N LEU A 105 5.97 4.08 0.80
CA LEU A 105 4.95 3.10 0.38
C LEU A 105 5.02 2.93 -1.14
N LYS A 106 5.16 1.69 -1.58
CA LYS A 106 5.39 1.35 -2.99
C LYS A 106 4.49 0.20 -3.45
N ARG A 107 4.19 0.16 -4.73
CA ARG A 107 3.64 -1.01 -5.44
C ARG A 107 2.31 -1.52 -4.88
N VAL A 108 1.49 -0.66 -4.28
CA VAL A 108 0.16 -1.03 -3.75
C VAL A 108 -0.79 -1.32 -4.90
N PHE A 109 -1.31 -2.53 -4.92
CA PHE A 109 -2.20 -3.03 -5.97
C PHE A 109 -3.15 -4.10 -5.44
N VAL A 110 -4.36 -4.12 -5.96
CA VAL A 110 -5.33 -5.20 -5.80
C VAL A 110 -5.96 -5.45 -7.16
N ARG A 111 -6.02 -6.71 -7.59
CA ARG A 111 -6.60 -7.11 -8.89
C ARG A 111 -8.04 -6.64 -9.00
N ASP A 112 -8.47 -6.24 -10.21
CA ASP A 112 -9.78 -5.63 -10.48
C ASP A 112 -10.95 -6.43 -9.90
N GLU A 113 -10.94 -7.76 -10.06
CA GLU A 113 -12.00 -8.64 -9.57
C GLU A 113 -12.11 -8.73 -8.04
N PHE A 114 -11.09 -8.21 -7.32
CA PHE A 114 -11.05 -8.17 -5.85
C PHE A 114 -11.15 -6.74 -5.29
N GLN A 115 -11.24 -5.73 -6.15
CA GLN A 115 -11.44 -4.34 -5.72
C GLN A 115 -12.86 -4.10 -5.17
N GLY A 116 -13.06 -2.97 -4.49
CA GLY A 116 -14.34 -2.63 -3.86
C GLY A 116 -14.66 -3.43 -2.59
N LYS A 117 -13.85 -4.41 -2.21
CA LYS A 117 -14.03 -5.30 -1.05
C LYS A 117 -13.21 -4.89 0.18
N GLY A 118 -12.60 -3.71 0.17
CA GLY A 118 -11.81 -3.17 1.30
C GLY A 118 -10.40 -3.74 1.45
N ILE A 119 -9.97 -4.66 0.57
CA ILE A 119 -8.64 -5.31 0.62
C ILE A 119 -7.52 -4.28 0.54
N GLY A 120 -7.60 -3.33 -0.40
CA GLY A 120 -6.59 -2.29 -0.56
C GLY A 120 -6.43 -1.42 0.69
N ASN A 121 -7.53 -1.10 1.37
CA ASN A 121 -7.48 -0.35 2.62
C ASN A 121 -6.79 -1.15 3.74
N LYS A 122 -7.11 -2.45 3.87
CA LYS A 122 -6.46 -3.33 4.86
C LYS A 122 -4.98 -3.50 4.56
N LEU A 123 -4.60 -3.71 3.28
CA LEU A 123 -3.20 -3.81 2.87
C LEU A 123 -2.39 -2.57 3.25
N VAL A 124 -2.94 -1.37 3.02
CA VAL A 124 -2.24 -0.12 3.40
C VAL A 124 -2.12 -0.01 4.91
N LEU A 125 -3.13 -0.43 5.68
CA LEU A 125 -3.05 -0.44 7.15
C LEU A 125 -1.99 -1.43 7.66
N GLU A 126 -1.88 -2.62 7.09
CA GLU A 126 -0.84 -3.60 7.43
C GLU A 126 0.57 -3.04 7.16
N LEU A 127 0.76 -2.35 6.03
CA LEU A 127 2.04 -1.71 5.69
C LEU A 127 2.36 -0.53 6.62
N ILE A 128 1.35 0.22 7.07
CA ILE A 128 1.50 1.29 8.07
C ILE A 128 1.98 0.69 9.40
N GLU A 129 1.33 -0.36 9.89
CA GLU A 129 1.71 -1.00 11.15
C GLU A 129 3.12 -1.61 11.05
N TRP A 130 3.45 -2.25 9.93
CA TRP A 130 4.80 -2.77 9.73
C TRP A 130 5.87 -1.67 9.70
N ALA A 131 5.60 -0.53 9.07
CA ALA A 131 6.51 0.62 9.10
C ALA A 131 6.77 1.12 10.53
N LYS A 132 5.74 1.14 11.40
CA LYS A 132 5.88 1.46 12.83
C LYS A 132 6.74 0.43 13.57
N GLU A 133 6.50 -0.86 13.33
CA GLU A 133 7.30 -1.95 13.93
C GLU A 133 8.78 -1.81 13.59
N LEU A 134 9.11 -1.33 12.38
CA LEU A 134 10.48 -1.07 11.93
C LEU A 134 11.07 0.23 12.50
N GLY A 135 10.29 1.02 13.24
CA GLY A 135 10.74 2.23 13.93
C GLY A 135 10.68 3.51 13.09
N TYR A 136 10.12 3.47 11.88
CA TYR A 136 9.90 4.68 11.08
C TYR A 136 8.88 5.62 11.74
N LYS A 137 9.06 6.92 11.53
CA LYS A 137 8.17 7.96 12.05
C LYS A 137 7.24 8.52 10.98
N ARG A 138 7.61 8.33 9.72
CA ARG A 138 6.88 8.86 8.58
C ARG A 138 6.77 7.81 7.49
N LEU A 139 5.58 7.74 6.89
CA LEU A 139 5.34 6.96 5.69
C LEU A 139 4.94 7.93 4.57
N ILE A 140 5.71 7.95 3.50
CA ILE A 140 5.47 8.78 2.34
C ILE A 140 5.08 7.93 1.14
N LEU A 141 4.50 8.54 0.15
CA LEU A 141 4.18 7.88 -1.12
C LEU A 141 4.10 8.89 -2.26
N GLU A 142 4.27 8.37 -3.48
CA GLU A 142 3.90 9.06 -4.70
C GLU A 142 2.81 8.28 -5.43
N THR A 143 1.86 9.00 -5.97
CA THR A 143 0.76 8.50 -6.81
C THR A 143 0.41 9.54 -7.88
N GLY A 144 -0.56 9.25 -8.75
CA GLY A 144 -1.10 10.20 -9.71
C GLY A 144 -2.47 10.74 -9.28
N GLU A 145 -2.74 12.03 -9.49
CA GLU A 145 -4.07 12.59 -9.21
C GLU A 145 -5.20 11.91 -10.00
N LEU A 146 -4.88 11.30 -11.15
CA LEU A 146 -5.84 10.55 -11.97
C LEU A 146 -6.24 9.20 -11.34
N LEU A 147 -5.50 8.70 -10.35
CA LEU A 147 -5.76 7.44 -9.65
C LEU A 147 -6.65 7.69 -8.42
N GLN A 148 -7.90 8.08 -8.67
CA GLN A 148 -8.84 8.57 -7.65
C GLN A 148 -9.08 7.55 -6.52
N GLU A 149 -9.17 6.25 -6.84
CA GLU A 149 -9.41 5.19 -5.87
C GLU A 149 -8.23 5.08 -4.89
N SER A 150 -7.00 5.12 -5.40
CA SER A 150 -5.78 5.11 -4.58
C SER A 150 -5.70 6.35 -3.70
N CYS A 151 -5.96 7.54 -4.28
CA CYS A 151 -6.01 8.80 -3.53
C CYS A 151 -7.06 8.77 -2.42
N HIS A 152 -8.22 8.15 -2.66
CA HIS A 152 -9.27 7.99 -1.65
C HIS A 152 -8.80 7.11 -0.48
N ILE A 153 -8.20 5.95 -0.77
CA ILE A 153 -7.65 5.05 0.26
C ILE A 153 -6.63 5.79 1.11
N TYR A 154 -5.65 6.45 0.50
CA TYR A 154 -4.58 7.12 1.23
C TYR A 154 -5.11 8.25 2.13
N ARG A 155 -6.04 9.09 1.64
CA ARG A 155 -6.68 10.13 2.45
C ARG A 155 -7.46 9.53 3.62
N LYS A 156 -8.20 8.44 3.39
CA LYS A 156 -9.00 7.74 4.40
C LYS A 156 -8.15 7.20 5.54
N VAL A 157 -6.95 6.70 5.26
CA VAL A 157 -6.02 6.20 6.29
C VAL A 157 -5.11 7.28 6.86
N GLY A 158 -5.32 8.56 6.50
CA GLY A 158 -4.71 9.72 7.15
C GLY A 158 -3.48 10.31 6.46
N PHE A 159 -3.18 9.91 5.22
CA PHE A 159 -2.16 10.61 4.43
C PHE A 159 -2.62 12.01 4.03
N LYS A 160 -1.70 12.96 4.07
CA LYS A 160 -1.89 14.35 3.64
C LYS A 160 -0.97 14.67 2.48
N LYS A 161 -1.44 15.54 1.57
CA LYS A 161 -0.60 16.04 0.47
C LYS A 161 0.58 16.81 1.04
N ILE A 162 1.75 16.59 0.45
CA ILE A 162 2.99 17.35 0.68
C ILE A 162 3.53 17.84 -0.66
N ASP A 163 4.55 18.68 -0.62
CA ASP A 163 5.31 19.06 -1.81
C ASP A 163 5.98 17.82 -2.42
N ASN A 164 6.16 17.82 -3.72
CA ASN A 164 6.84 16.72 -4.40
C ASN A 164 8.30 16.63 -3.94
N TYR A 165 8.76 15.41 -3.67
CA TYR A 165 10.08 15.11 -3.15
C TYR A 165 10.95 14.37 -4.17
N GLY A 166 12.26 14.34 -3.94
CA GLY A 166 13.23 13.55 -4.70
C GLY A 166 13.05 13.69 -6.21
N PRO A 167 12.89 12.57 -6.95
CA PRO A 167 12.74 12.64 -8.41
C PRO A 167 11.41 13.23 -8.87
N TYR A 168 10.41 13.30 -8.00
CA TYR A 168 9.06 13.77 -8.34
C TYR A 168 8.92 15.29 -8.34
N ILE A 169 9.92 16.05 -7.86
CA ILE A 169 9.93 17.52 -7.86
C ILE A 169 9.66 18.09 -9.25
N SER A 170 10.21 17.45 -10.29
CA SER A 170 10.04 17.87 -11.69
C SER A 170 8.86 17.22 -12.41
N MET A 171 7.99 16.50 -11.68
CA MET A 171 6.86 15.74 -12.22
C MET A 171 5.54 16.34 -11.74
N PRO A 172 4.96 17.33 -12.44
CA PRO A 172 3.76 18.04 -11.99
C PRO A 172 2.50 17.15 -11.94
N GLU A 173 2.50 16.02 -12.64
CA GLU A 173 1.42 15.03 -12.59
C GLU A 173 1.51 14.09 -11.38
N SER A 174 2.62 14.09 -10.65
CA SER A 174 2.79 13.31 -9.42
C SER A 174 2.12 14.01 -8.24
N LEU A 175 1.47 13.23 -7.41
CA LEU A 175 0.91 13.63 -6.14
C LEU A 175 1.68 12.92 -5.02
N CYS A 176 2.47 13.69 -4.26
CA CYS A 176 3.17 13.17 -3.09
C CYS A 176 2.32 13.35 -1.83
N MET A 177 2.33 12.35 -0.98
CA MET A 177 1.58 12.35 0.28
C MET A 177 2.42 11.78 1.41
N MET A 178 2.13 12.21 2.65
CA MET A 178 2.81 11.76 3.86
C MET A 178 1.81 11.51 4.98
N LYS A 179 2.15 10.53 5.82
CA LYS A 179 1.50 10.23 7.09
C LYS A 179 2.54 10.16 8.19
N GLU A 180 2.29 10.86 9.30
CA GLU A 180 2.98 10.62 10.58
C GLU A 180 2.48 9.28 11.17
N LEU A 181 3.39 8.45 11.70
CA LEU A 181 3.14 7.08 12.17
C LEU A 181 2.95 6.99 13.69
#